data_a518a7cdb2d56cd2dd1720c1f03f1c7c
#
_entry.id   a518a7cdb2d56cd2dd1720c1f03f1c7c
#
_cell.length_a   1.000
_cell.length_b   1.000
_cell.length_c   1.000
_cell.angle_alpha   90.00
_cell.angle_beta   90.00
_cell.angle_gamma   90.00
#
_symmetry.space_group_name_H-M   'P 1'
#
loop_
_entity.id
_entity.type
_entity.pdbx_description
1 polymer ?
#
loop_
_entity_poly.entity_id
_entity_poly.type
_entity_poly.pdbx_seq_one_letter_code
_entity_poly.pdbx_strand_id
1 'polypeptide(L)'
;MFSITNGREAIHFEIARHFPKGDIQPFDEYFLRVWGQSGFISFDKQVDATRHDLQGFYNSLKKHYDSLKGTCKVPSLSYDEDFSIALSFDRTGIVSVSAELRSVDGFRNYCTLEFATDQTFIADTLRDMKTTFGF
;
A
#
# COMPACT_ATOMS: atom_id res chain seq x y z
N MET A 1 3.57 11.36 2.70
CA MET A 1 3.65 10.45 1.54
C MET A 1 4.53 9.27 1.86
N PHE A 2 4.16 8.11 1.41
CA PHE A 2 5.03 6.93 1.46
C PHE A 2 4.94 6.19 0.13
N SER A 3 5.94 5.36 -0.15
CA SER A 3 6.03 4.65 -1.42
C SER A 3 6.54 3.24 -1.22
N ILE A 4 6.09 2.34 -2.10
CA ILE A 4 6.68 1.02 -2.27
C ILE A 4 7.39 1.07 -3.61
N THR A 5 8.71 0.99 -3.59
CA THR A 5 9.53 1.23 -4.79
C THR A 5 10.79 0.37 -4.78
N ASN A 6 11.40 0.21 -5.94
CA ASN A 6 12.75 -0.35 -6.11
C ASN A 6 13.71 0.67 -6.75
N GLY A 7 13.30 1.95 -6.78
CA GLY A 7 14.06 3.01 -7.41
C GLY A 7 13.74 3.23 -8.90
N ARG A 8 13.10 2.25 -9.55
CA ARG A 8 12.70 2.32 -10.98
C ARG A 8 11.20 2.20 -11.14
N GLU A 9 10.60 1.25 -10.43
CA GLU A 9 9.16 0.99 -10.38
C GLU A 9 8.65 1.43 -9.03
N ALA A 10 7.43 1.91 -8.96
CA ALA A 10 6.91 2.47 -7.72
C ALA A 10 5.40 2.47 -7.65
N ILE A 11 4.90 2.37 -6.43
CA ILE A 11 3.53 2.71 -6.05
C ILE A 11 3.63 3.76 -4.96
N HIS A 12 3.09 4.94 -5.23
CA HIS A 12 3.13 6.09 -4.32
C HIS A 12 1.76 6.28 -3.67
N PHE A 13 1.78 6.68 -2.40
CA PHE A 13 0.59 6.95 -1.60
C PHE A 13 0.71 8.35 -1.00
N GLU A 14 -0.30 9.17 -1.19
CA GLU A 14 -0.36 10.52 -0.67
C GLU A 14 -1.73 10.77 -0.05
N ILE A 15 -1.77 11.45 1.10
CA ILE A 15 -3.04 11.85 1.70
C ILE A 15 -3.59 13.03 0.89
N ALA A 16 -4.70 12.80 0.18
CA ALA A 16 -5.43 13.85 -0.51
C ALA A 16 -6.37 14.58 0.44
N ARG A 17 -7.06 13.86 1.32
CA ARG A 17 -7.94 14.42 2.34
C ARG A 17 -7.95 13.54 3.58
N HIS A 18 -8.12 14.17 4.74
CA HIS A 18 -8.25 13.50 6.03
C HIS A 18 -9.55 13.95 6.70
N PHE A 19 -10.35 12.99 7.15
CA PHE A 19 -11.61 13.23 7.85
C PHE A 19 -11.50 12.68 9.27
N PRO A 20 -11.14 13.52 10.27
CA PRO A 20 -11.08 13.11 11.67
C PRO A 20 -12.46 12.68 12.17
N LYS A 21 -12.53 11.62 12.96
CA LYS A 21 -13.75 11.12 13.61
C LYS A 21 -13.76 11.42 15.12
N GLY A 22 -13.23 12.59 15.50
CA GLY A 22 -13.20 13.05 16.89
C GLY A 22 -12.32 12.14 17.76
N ASP A 23 -12.90 11.63 18.86
CA ASP A 23 -12.17 10.79 19.81
C ASP A 23 -11.97 9.34 19.32
N ILE A 24 -12.59 8.97 18.20
CA ILE A 24 -12.53 7.61 17.67
C ILE A 24 -11.46 7.56 16.54
N GLN A 25 -10.22 7.83 16.90
CA GLN A 25 -9.10 7.93 15.98
C GLN A 25 -8.91 6.72 15.05
N PRO A 26 -9.14 5.45 15.47
CA PRO A 26 -9.03 4.30 14.55
C PRO A 26 -9.96 4.37 13.35
N PHE A 27 -11.05 5.13 13.43
CA PHE A 27 -12.03 5.27 12.36
C PHE A 27 -11.85 6.56 11.55
N ASP A 28 -10.77 7.32 11.78
CA ASP A 28 -10.42 8.42 10.90
C ASP A 28 -10.34 7.91 9.47
N GLU A 29 -10.94 8.66 8.54
CA GLU A 29 -10.96 8.31 7.14
C GLU A 29 -9.95 9.14 6.36
N TYR A 30 -9.30 8.50 5.41
CA TYR A 30 -8.36 9.15 4.50
C TYR A 30 -8.76 8.90 3.06
N PHE A 31 -8.74 9.93 2.25
CA PHE A 31 -8.70 9.77 0.80
C PHE A 31 -7.24 9.81 0.37
N LEU A 32 -6.76 8.71 -0.18
CA LEU A 32 -5.40 8.58 -0.66
C LEU A 32 -5.39 8.68 -2.17
N ARG A 33 -4.47 9.46 -2.68
CA ARG A 33 -4.08 9.33 -4.08
C ARG A 33 -3.04 8.23 -4.16
N VAL A 34 -3.30 7.22 -4.98
CA VAL A 34 -2.38 6.12 -5.22
C VAL A 34 -2.03 6.12 -6.71
N TRP A 35 -0.74 6.26 -7.01
CA TRP A 35 -0.29 6.24 -8.41
C TRP A 35 1.03 5.51 -8.50
N GLY A 36 1.31 4.99 -9.69
CA GLY A 36 2.55 4.26 -9.88
C GLY A 36 2.75 3.78 -11.30
N GLN A 37 3.85 3.09 -11.46
CA GLN A 37 4.20 2.49 -12.74
C GLN A 37 5.06 1.25 -12.55
N SER A 38 4.88 0.29 -13.47
CA SER A 38 5.72 -0.89 -13.62
C SER A 38 5.71 -1.28 -15.09
N GLY A 39 6.89 -1.34 -15.72
CA GLY A 39 7.00 -1.57 -17.14
C GLY A 39 6.26 -0.51 -17.95
N PHE A 40 5.32 -0.93 -18.81
CA PHE A 40 4.50 -0.03 -19.62
C PHE A 40 3.17 0.32 -18.95
N ILE A 41 2.90 -0.21 -17.76
CA ILE A 41 1.65 0.04 -17.03
C ILE A 41 1.85 1.23 -16.10
N SER A 42 0.92 2.18 -16.14
CA SER A 42 0.84 3.26 -15.19
C SER A 42 -0.60 3.45 -14.73
N PHE A 43 -0.77 3.95 -13.51
CA PHE A 43 -2.11 4.21 -12.96
C PHE A 43 -2.08 5.40 -12.01
N ASP A 44 -3.26 5.98 -11.82
CA ASP A 44 -3.50 7.07 -10.87
C ASP A 44 -4.94 6.91 -10.37
N LYS A 45 -5.12 6.69 -9.07
CA LYS A 45 -6.41 6.30 -8.51
C LYS A 45 -6.59 6.89 -7.13
N GLN A 46 -7.84 7.20 -6.77
CA GLN A 46 -8.22 7.55 -5.41
C GLN A 46 -8.65 6.27 -4.66
N VAL A 47 -8.16 6.13 -3.45
CA VAL A 47 -8.46 4.99 -2.57
C VAL A 47 -8.91 5.53 -1.22
N ASP A 48 -10.01 5.00 -0.71
CA ASP A 48 -10.52 5.35 0.61
C ASP A 48 -10.03 4.34 1.64
N ALA A 49 -9.45 4.81 2.73
CA ALA A 49 -8.93 3.93 3.77
C ALA A 49 -9.18 4.53 5.16
N THR A 50 -9.41 3.67 6.14
CA THR A 50 -9.44 4.09 7.54
C THR A 50 -8.04 4.03 8.15
N ARG A 51 -7.83 4.77 9.22
CA ARG A 51 -6.59 4.69 10.00
C ARG A 51 -6.34 3.26 10.49
N HIS A 52 -7.39 2.55 10.88
CA HIS A 52 -7.30 1.15 11.32
C HIS A 52 -6.72 0.26 10.23
N ASP A 53 -7.19 0.41 8.99
CA ASP A 53 -6.70 -0.37 7.85
C ASP A 53 -5.23 -0.06 7.55
N LEU A 54 -4.87 1.21 7.57
CA LEU A 54 -3.50 1.65 7.32
C LEU A 54 -2.54 1.18 8.42
N GLN A 55 -2.98 1.22 9.68
CA GLN A 55 -2.17 0.73 10.79
C GLN A 55 -2.01 -0.79 10.74
N GLY A 56 -3.06 -1.51 10.36
CA GLY A 56 -3.00 -2.96 10.14
C GLY A 56 -2.00 -3.32 9.05
N PHE A 57 -1.99 -2.57 7.96
CA PHE A 57 -1.00 -2.73 6.91
C PHE A 57 0.42 -2.47 7.42
N TYR A 58 0.62 -1.36 8.12
CA TYR A 58 1.92 -1.03 8.71
C TYR A 58 2.43 -2.13 9.65
N ASN A 59 1.58 -2.59 10.56
CA ASN A 59 1.95 -3.63 11.52
C ASN A 59 2.30 -4.95 10.84
N SER A 60 1.52 -5.35 9.84
CA SER A 60 1.77 -6.56 9.06
C SER A 60 3.07 -6.45 8.26
N LEU A 61 3.29 -5.31 7.61
CA LEU A 61 4.50 -5.06 6.84
C LEU A 61 5.74 -5.10 7.73
N LYS A 62 5.68 -4.47 8.89
CA LYS A 62 6.77 -4.47 9.87
C LYS A 62 7.09 -5.88 10.38
N LYS A 63 6.05 -6.67 10.67
CA LYS A 63 6.22 -8.05 11.13
C LYS A 63 6.94 -8.91 10.08
N HIS A 64 6.55 -8.82 8.82
CA HIS A 64 7.19 -9.59 7.75
C HIS A 64 8.58 -9.06 7.41
N TYR A 65 8.79 -7.76 7.50
CA TYR A 65 10.10 -7.15 7.37
C TYR A 65 11.07 -7.68 8.44
N ASP A 66 10.65 -7.74 9.71
CA ASP A 66 11.49 -8.19 10.81
C ASP A 66 11.81 -9.69 10.72
N SER A 67 10.89 -10.50 10.20
CA SER A 67 11.07 -11.96 10.09
C SER A 67 11.66 -12.41 8.76
N LEU A 68 11.67 -11.58 7.73
CA LEU A 68 12.07 -11.89 6.34
C LEU A 68 11.38 -13.15 5.80
N LYS A 69 10.09 -13.28 6.06
CA LYS A 69 9.29 -14.39 5.54
C LYS A 69 7.81 -14.05 5.52
N GLY A 70 7.06 -14.78 4.70
CA GLY A 70 5.62 -14.69 4.62
C GLY A 70 5.13 -13.61 3.68
N THR A 71 3.82 -13.47 3.59
CA THR A 71 3.15 -12.52 2.70
C THR A 71 2.31 -11.56 3.52
N CYS A 72 2.61 -10.28 3.38
CA CYS A 72 1.78 -9.20 3.86
C CYS A 72 0.76 -8.89 2.76
N LYS A 73 -0.48 -9.31 2.97
CA LYS A 73 -1.56 -9.07 2.03
C LYS A 73 -2.57 -8.12 2.65
N VAL A 74 -2.79 -7.00 1.98
CA VAL A 74 -3.87 -6.10 2.29
C VAL A 74 -4.92 -6.27 1.21
N PRO A 75 -5.98 -7.06 1.48
CA PRO A 75 -6.94 -7.43 0.44
C PRO A 75 -7.69 -6.23 -0.12
N SER A 76 -7.83 -5.18 0.66
CA SER A 76 -8.44 -3.95 0.17
C SER A 76 -8.10 -2.80 1.12
N LEU A 77 -7.44 -1.76 0.63
CA LEU A 77 -7.36 -0.48 1.32
C LEU A 77 -8.59 0.37 0.99
N SER A 78 -9.32 0.02 -0.06
CA SER A 78 -10.49 0.73 -0.52
C SER A 78 -11.77 0.06 -0.04
N TYR A 79 -12.74 0.87 0.39
CA TYR A 79 -14.08 0.42 0.75
C TYR A 79 -14.76 -0.33 -0.42
N ASP A 80 -14.47 0.05 -1.65
CA ASP A 80 -15.05 -0.55 -2.86
C ASP A 80 -14.29 -1.78 -3.36
N GLU A 81 -13.24 -2.21 -2.66
CA GLU A 81 -12.40 -3.36 -3.01
C GLU A 81 -11.78 -3.25 -4.42
N ASP A 82 -11.51 -2.05 -4.87
CA ASP A 82 -10.99 -1.76 -6.20
C ASP A 82 -9.46 -1.65 -6.25
N PHE A 83 -8.81 -1.74 -5.10
CA PHE A 83 -7.36 -1.72 -4.97
C PHE A 83 -6.92 -2.70 -3.88
N SER A 84 -5.96 -3.55 -4.21
CA SER A 84 -5.32 -4.43 -3.23
C SER A 84 -3.83 -4.54 -3.52
N ILE A 85 -3.06 -4.84 -2.48
CA ILE A 85 -1.60 -5.00 -2.59
C ILE A 85 -1.13 -6.16 -1.73
N ALA A 86 -0.15 -6.90 -2.24
CA ALA A 86 0.49 -7.98 -1.52
C ALA A 86 2.02 -7.87 -1.67
N LEU A 87 2.72 -8.05 -0.57
CA LEU A 87 4.18 -8.08 -0.53
C LEU A 87 4.63 -9.41 0.05
N SER A 88 5.41 -10.17 -0.71
CA SER A 88 5.94 -11.47 -0.29
C SER A 88 7.43 -11.35 -0.02
N PHE A 89 7.83 -11.74 1.18
CA PHE A 89 9.20 -11.64 1.67
C PHE A 89 9.88 -13.00 1.56
N ASP A 90 11.10 -13.03 1.03
CA ASP A 90 11.94 -14.21 1.08
C ASP A 90 13.10 -14.02 2.08
N ARG A 91 13.81 -15.10 2.35
CA ARG A 91 14.91 -15.09 3.32
C ARG A 91 16.13 -14.32 2.86
N THR A 92 16.24 -14.00 1.58
CA THR A 92 17.36 -13.25 1.01
C THR A 92 17.15 -11.75 1.08
N GLY A 93 15.98 -11.31 1.57
CA GLY A 93 15.62 -9.91 1.67
C GLY A 93 14.96 -9.35 0.42
N ILE A 94 14.65 -10.20 -0.56
CA ILE A 94 13.89 -9.80 -1.75
C ILE A 94 12.41 -9.80 -1.42
N VAL A 95 11.71 -8.77 -1.89
CA VAL A 95 10.28 -8.57 -1.67
C VAL A 95 9.58 -8.50 -3.02
N SER A 96 8.67 -9.43 -3.26
CA SER A 96 7.82 -9.41 -4.45
C SER A 96 6.58 -8.59 -4.16
N VAL A 97 6.31 -7.59 -5.00
CA VAL A 97 5.18 -6.68 -4.87
C VAL A 97 4.17 -6.98 -5.96
N SER A 98 2.91 -7.15 -5.58
CA SER A 98 1.80 -7.34 -6.51
C SER A 98 0.65 -6.42 -6.11
N ALA A 99 0.19 -5.59 -7.03
CA ALA A 99 -0.95 -4.71 -6.83
C ALA A 99 -2.02 -5.00 -7.87
N GLU A 100 -3.27 -5.13 -7.43
CA GLU A 100 -4.43 -5.31 -8.30
C GLU A 100 -5.31 -4.08 -8.25
N LEU A 101 -5.72 -3.61 -9.42
CA LEU A 101 -6.66 -2.51 -9.58
C LEU A 101 -7.84 -2.99 -10.40
N ARG A 102 -9.05 -2.64 -9.94
CA ARG A 102 -10.30 -3.01 -10.61
C ARG A 102 -11.15 -1.78 -10.86
N SER A 103 -11.92 -1.83 -11.93
CA SER A 103 -12.98 -0.87 -12.19
C SER A 103 -14.20 -1.16 -11.32
N VAL A 104 -14.79 -0.12 -10.71
CA VAL A 104 -15.99 -0.25 -9.86
C VAL A 104 -17.29 0.08 -10.60
N ASP A 105 -17.20 0.40 -11.89
CA ASP A 105 -18.34 0.86 -12.72
C ASP A 105 -19.13 -0.26 -13.39
N GLY A 106 -18.90 -1.51 -12.99
CA GLY A 106 -19.55 -2.69 -13.55
C GLY A 106 -18.86 -3.25 -14.79
N PHE A 107 -17.85 -2.59 -15.31
CA PHE A 107 -17.02 -3.11 -16.39
C PHE A 107 -15.90 -4.01 -15.80
N ARG A 108 -15.47 -5.00 -16.60
CA ARG A 108 -14.45 -5.96 -16.16
C ARG A 108 -13.04 -5.48 -16.48
N ASN A 109 -12.75 -4.23 -16.20
CA ASN A 109 -11.42 -3.70 -16.39
C ASN A 109 -10.62 -3.90 -15.11
N TYR A 110 -9.51 -4.61 -15.24
CA TYR A 110 -8.57 -4.76 -14.13
C TYR A 110 -7.15 -4.80 -14.68
N CYS A 111 -6.21 -4.47 -13.81
CA CYS A 111 -4.81 -4.62 -14.13
C CYS A 111 -4.04 -5.08 -12.89
N THR A 112 -2.96 -5.81 -13.11
CA THR A 112 -2.04 -6.24 -12.05
C THR A 112 -0.66 -5.68 -12.37
N LEU A 113 -0.05 -5.00 -11.38
CA LEU A 113 1.34 -4.56 -11.45
C LEU A 113 2.17 -5.47 -10.56
N GLU A 114 3.31 -5.92 -11.10
CA GLU A 114 4.24 -6.75 -10.33
C GLU A 114 5.66 -6.24 -10.52
N PHE A 115 6.40 -6.16 -9.43
CA PHE A 115 7.82 -5.87 -9.45
C PHE A 115 8.47 -6.41 -8.18
N ALA A 116 9.79 -6.44 -8.16
CA ALA A 116 10.56 -6.83 -6.98
C ALA A 116 11.26 -5.62 -6.39
N THR A 117 11.32 -5.59 -5.07
CA THR A 117 12.11 -4.65 -4.30
C THR A 117 12.93 -5.42 -3.26
N ASP A 118 13.50 -4.72 -2.31
CA ASP A 118 14.28 -5.35 -1.24
C ASP A 118 13.99 -4.70 0.12
N GLN A 119 14.55 -5.33 1.16
CA GLN A 119 14.34 -4.88 2.54
C GLN A 119 14.82 -3.43 2.79
N THR A 120 15.81 -2.94 2.03
CA THR A 120 16.31 -1.57 2.19
C THR A 120 15.23 -0.55 1.81
N PHE A 121 14.55 -0.77 0.69
CA PHE A 121 13.45 0.09 0.27
C PHE A 121 12.23 -0.03 1.19
N ILE A 122 11.95 -1.23 1.70
CA ILE A 122 10.82 -1.44 2.64
C ILE A 122 11.08 -0.71 3.97
N ALA A 123 12.33 -0.64 4.42
CA ALA A 123 12.68 0.15 5.61
C ALA A 123 12.27 1.62 5.44
N ASP A 124 12.51 2.19 4.26
CA ASP A 124 12.09 3.56 3.93
C ASP A 124 10.57 3.69 3.92
N THR A 125 9.87 2.72 3.35
CA THR A 125 8.40 2.68 3.36
C THR A 125 7.86 2.73 4.78
N LEU A 126 8.37 1.89 5.68
CA LEU A 126 7.95 1.83 7.07
C LEU A 126 8.22 3.15 7.82
N ARG A 127 9.40 3.74 7.62
CA ARG A 127 9.75 5.03 8.22
C ARG A 127 8.80 6.13 7.76
N ASP A 128 8.51 6.19 6.47
CA ASP A 128 7.66 7.22 5.89
C ASP A 128 6.20 7.05 6.32
N MET A 129 5.70 5.82 6.43
CA MET A 129 4.37 5.55 6.98
C MET A 129 4.25 6.01 8.42
N LYS A 130 5.25 5.70 9.23
CA LYS A 130 5.28 6.12 10.64
C LYS A 130 5.24 7.64 10.75
N THR A 131 6.02 8.34 9.95
CA THR A 131 6.07 9.80 9.93
C THR A 131 4.73 10.40 9.44
N THR A 132 4.17 9.82 8.38
CA THR A 132 2.94 10.32 7.76
C THR A 132 1.73 10.17 8.67
N PHE A 133 1.58 9.04 9.35
CA PHE A 133 0.40 8.72 10.14
C PHE A 133 0.62 8.79 11.66
N GLY A 134 1.84 8.89 12.12
CA GLY A 134 2.16 8.90 13.54
C GLY A 134 2.00 7.54 14.23
N PHE A 135 2.25 6.49 13.50
CA PHE A 135 2.17 5.12 14.04
C PHE A 135 3.25 4.82 15.07
#